data_05fcaae787ebaca11177d1f16848c023
#
_entry.id   05fcaae787ebaca11177d1f16848c023
#
_cell.length_a   1.000
_cell.length_b   1.000
_cell.length_c   1.000
_cell.angle_alpha   90.00
_cell.angle_beta   90.00
_cell.angle_gamma   90.00
#
_symmetry.space_group_name_H-M   'P 1'
#
loop_
_entity.id
_entity.type
_entity.pdbx_description
1 polymer ?
#
loop_
_entity_poly.entity_id
_entity_poly.type
_entity_poly.pdbx_seq_one_letter_code
_entity_poly.pdbx_strand_id
1 'polypeptide(L)'
;MEYLDFELPIKELQEQYEKACLIGEESDVDVTNTCKQIEKKLNDTKKEIYKNLTPWQRVQLSRHPDRPYTMDYIKAICGDSFLELHGDRSFKDDKAMVGGLGKIGDQSYMFVGQQKGYNTKTRQFRNFGMANPEGYRKALRLMKSAEKFKVPVVCFIDTPGAFPGLEAEERGQGEAIARNILEMTRLKVPIIVVIIGEGASGGALGIGVGDKVLMLENTWYSVISPESCSSILWRSWEFKEQAAEALKLTATDMKKLKLIDEI
;
A
#
# COMPACT_ATOMS: atom_id res chain seq x y z
N MET A 1 14.83 2.65 12.64
CA MET A 1 13.59 3.24 12.08
C MET A 1 13.99 4.44 11.24
N GLU A 2 13.51 4.54 10.02
CA GLU A 2 13.70 5.71 9.17
C GLU A 2 12.65 6.77 9.54
N TYR A 3 13.02 8.05 9.58
CA TYR A 3 12.10 9.16 9.88
C TYR A 3 12.00 10.07 8.67
N LEU A 4 10.79 10.47 8.35
CA LEU A 4 10.51 11.48 7.32
C LEU A 4 10.78 12.89 7.87
N ASP A 5 10.99 13.89 7.00
CA ASP A 5 11.35 15.24 7.41
C ASP A 5 10.37 15.85 8.43
N PHE A 6 9.08 15.62 8.27
CA PHE A 6 8.06 16.10 9.20
C PHE A 6 7.99 15.31 10.51
N GLU A 7 8.69 14.18 10.61
CA GLU A 7 8.80 13.34 11.81
C GLU A 7 10.05 13.66 12.66
N LEU A 8 10.91 14.59 12.24
CA LEU A 8 12.12 14.97 12.98
C LEU A 8 11.85 15.36 14.44
N PRO A 9 10.77 16.10 14.80
CA PRO A 9 10.45 16.37 16.19
C PRO A 9 10.15 15.10 17.02
N ILE A 10 9.57 14.06 16.37
CA ILE A 10 9.34 12.76 17.01
C ILE A 10 10.67 12.05 17.25
N LYS A 11 11.56 12.07 16.26
CA LYS A 11 12.91 11.49 16.36
C LYS A 11 13.69 12.09 17.51
N GLU A 12 13.74 13.42 17.60
CA GLU A 12 14.44 14.14 18.69
C GLU A 12 13.93 13.74 20.07
N LEU A 13 12.61 13.66 20.25
CA LEU A 13 12.01 13.25 21.52
C LEU A 13 12.26 11.76 21.82
N GLN A 14 12.28 10.92 20.81
CA GLN A 14 12.60 9.50 20.96
C GLN A 14 14.06 9.31 21.42
N GLU A 15 15.00 10.02 20.80
CA GLU A 15 16.40 10.01 21.21
C GLU A 15 16.63 10.55 22.65
N GLN A 16 15.88 11.59 23.03
CA GLN A 16 15.89 12.11 24.40
C GLN A 16 15.37 11.08 25.40
N TYR A 17 14.28 10.38 25.06
CA TYR A 17 13.71 9.31 25.87
C TYR A 17 14.70 8.17 26.09
N GLU A 18 15.31 7.68 24.99
CA GLU A 18 16.30 6.60 25.05
C GLU A 18 17.53 6.96 25.89
N LYS A 19 18.04 8.20 25.73
CA LYS A 19 19.16 8.69 26.55
C LYS A 19 18.78 8.80 28.04
N ALA A 20 17.58 9.26 28.37
CA ALA A 20 17.13 9.35 29.75
C ALA A 20 16.99 7.96 30.39
N CYS A 21 16.45 6.98 29.65
CA CYS A 21 16.35 5.61 30.14
C CYS A 21 17.75 4.98 30.37
N LEU A 22 18.69 5.19 29.43
CA LEU A 22 20.06 4.69 29.57
C LEU A 22 20.78 5.26 30.81
N ILE A 23 20.63 6.57 31.06
CA ILE A 23 21.20 7.21 32.25
C ILE A 23 20.62 6.59 33.54
N GLY A 24 19.32 6.27 33.54
CA GLY A 24 18.69 5.59 34.69
C GLY A 24 19.23 4.19 34.95
N GLU A 25 19.56 3.46 33.89
CA GLU A 25 20.12 2.10 33.95
C GLU A 25 21.60 2.12 34.42
N GLU A 26 22.38 3.11 33.95
CA GLU A 26 23.83 3.17 34.21
C GLU A 26 24.22 3.88 35.52
N SER A 27 23.39 4.77 36.08
CA SER A 27 23.80 5.71 37.15
C SER A 27 23.00 5.62 38.45
N ASP A 28 22.14 4.64 38.63
CA ASP A 28 21.28 4.46 39.82
C ASP A 28 20.44 5.72 40.21
N VAL A 29 20.22 6.61 39.21
CA VAL A 29 19.41 7.82 39.34
C VAL A 29 17.97 7.53 38.98
N ASP A 30 17.03 7.91 39.85
CA ASP A 30 15.60 7.79 39.53
C ASP A 30 15.18 8.80 38.44
N VAL A 31 15.11 8.32 37.19
CA VAL A 31 14.66 9.08 36.00
C VAL A 31 13.20 8.85 35.66
N THR A 32 12.45 8.12 36.48
CA THR A 32 11.08 7.67 36.20
C THR A 32 10.15 8.83 35.81
N ASN A 33 10.21 9.93 36.53
CA ASN A 33 9.38 11.11 36.26
C ASN A 33 9.77 11.79 34.92
N THR A 34 11.08 11.88 34.68
CA THR A 34 11.61 12.46 33.42
C THR A 34 11.20 11.63 32.22
N CYS A 35 11.36 10.31 32.27
CA CYS A 35 10.94 9.40 31.21
C CYS A 35 9.43 9.50 30.95
N LYS A 36 8.59 9.53 31.97
CA LYS A 36 7.13 9.72 31.81
C LYS A 36 6.77 11.05 31.18
N GLN A 37 7.45 12.13 31.50
CA GLN A 37 7.20 13.45 30.90
C GLN A 37 7.58 13.46 29.41
N ILE A 38 8.77 12.91 29.08
CA ILE A 38 9.22 12.81 27.67
C ILE A 38 8.28 11.90 26.87
N GLU A 39 7.87 10.74 27.40
CA GLU A 39 6.94 9.82 26.77
C GLU A 39 5.59 10.49 26.50
N LYS A 40 5.05 11.22 27.47
CA LYS A 40 3.81 11.98 27.27
C LYS A 40 3.97 13.01 26.14
N LYS A 41 5.05 13.81 26.18
CA LYS A 41 5.32 14.80 25.13
C LYS A 41 5.49 14.15 23.76
N LEU A 42 6.18 13.02 23.70
CA LEU A 42 6.34 12.22 22.46
C LEU A 42 4.99 11.78 21.90
N ASN A 43 4.11 11.24 22.75
CA ASN A 43 2.79 10.79 22.34
C ASN A 43 1.89 11.96 21.89
N ASP A 44 1.96 13.09 22.57
CA ASP A 44 1.20 14.30 22.21
C ASP A 44 1.72 14.88 20.87
N THR A 45 3.04 14.95 20.67
CA THR A 45 3.66 15.38 19.41
C THR A 45 3.30 14.45 18.24
N LYS A 46 3.35 13.12 18.45
CA LYS A 46 2.89 12.15 17.45
C LYS A 46 1.44 12.43 17.04
N LYS A 47 0.54 12.57 18.01
CA LYS A 47 -0.88 12.83 17.75
C LYS A 47 -1.09 14.12 16.96
N GLU A 48 -0.37 15.19 17.32
CA GLU A 48 -0.47 16.48 16.65
C GLU A 48 0.00 16.41 15.19
N ILE A 49 1.18 15.84 14.95
CA ILE A 49 1.75 15.70 13.61
C ILE A 49 0.84 14.85 12.72
N TYR A 50 0.47 13.65 13.15
CA TYR A 50 -0.31 12.72 12.32
C TYR A 50 -1.76 13.18 12.11
N LYS A 51 -2.32 14.00 13.01
CA LYS A 51 -3.63 14.61 12.82
C LYS A 51 -3.66 15.66 11.70
N ASN A 52 -2.55 16.36 11.49
CA ASN A 52 -2.45 17.53 10.63
C ASN A 52 -1.61 17.32 9.36
N LEU A 53 -1.43 16.07 8.93
CA LEU A 53 -0.66 15.75 7.72
C LEU A 53 -1.24 16.39 6.46
N THR A 54 -0.36 17.04 5.69
CA THR A 54 -0.70 17.53 4.34
C THR A 54 -0.90 16.34 3.37
N PRO A 55 -1.56 16.56 2.22
CA PRO A 55 -1.67 15.51 1.19
C PRO A 55 -0.32 14.95 0.75
N TRP A 56 0.70 15.81 0.60
CA TRP A 56 2.05 15.36 0.26
C TRP A 56 2.70 14.52 1.35
N GLN A 57 2.57 14.91 2.61
CA GLN A 57 3.07 14.12 3.75
C GLN A 57 2.40 12.74 3.82
N ARG A 58 1.09 12.62 3.50
CA ARG A 58 0.41 11.32 3.38
C ARG A 58 0.98 10.49 2.24
N VAL A 59 1.33 11.10 1.10
CA VAL A 59 2.03 10.41 0.01
C VAL A 59 3.38 9.89 0.48
N GLN A 60 4.17 10.70 1.18
CA GLN A 60 5.47 10.27 1.73
C GLN A 60 5.30 9.11 2.72
N LEU A 61 4.34 9.23 3.63
CA LEU A 61 4.07 8.18 4.64
C LEU A 61 3.60 6.87 3.99
N SER A 62 2.79 6.93 2.92
CA SER A 62 2.38 5.74 2.16
C SER A 62 3.53 4.98 1.51
N ARG A 63 4.68 5.63 1.38
CA ARG A 63 5.94 5.08 0.81
C ARG A 63 6.96 4.70 1.86
N HIS A 64 6.63 4.90 3.14
CA HIS A 64 7.57 4.64 4.23
C HIS A 64 8.10 3.19 4.18
N PRO A 65 9.43 2.97 4.24
CA PRO A 65 10.00 1.63 4.08
C PRO A 65 9.65 0.66 5.19
N ASP A 66 9.42 1.16 6.40
CA ASP A 66 9.13 0.33 7.59
C ASP A 66 7.64 0.01 7.75
N ARG A 67 6.77 0.43 6.82
CA ARG A 67 5.36 0.07 6.86
C ARG A 67 5.10 -1.37 6.45
N PRO A 68 3.97 -1.97 6.85
CA PRO A 68 3.56 -3.29 6.37
C PRO A 68 3.25 -3.26 4.86
N TYR A 69 3.56 -4.36 4.16
CA TYR A 69 3.22 -4.61 2.77
C TYR A 69 2.19 -5.74 2.65
N THR A 70 1.74 -6.03 1.44
CA THR A 70 0.68 -7.03 1.18
C THR A 70 0.89 -8.36 1.89
N MET A 71 2.10 -8.93 1.83
CA MET A 71 2.38 -10.22 2.47
C MET A 71 2.35 -10.15 4.00
N ASP A 72 2.62 -8.99 4.59
CA ASP A 72 2.53 -8.83 6.05
C ASP A 72 1.09 -8.83 6.52
N TYR A 73 0.21 -8.11 5.78
CA TYR A 73 -1.23 -8.16 6.04
C TYR A 73 -1.78 -9.57 5.87
N ILE A 74 -1.44 -10.26 4.78
CA ILE A 74 -1.89 -11.63 4.56
C ILE A 74 -1.43 -12.56 5.69
N LYS A 75 -0.15 -12.48 6.08
CA LYS A 75 0.38 -13.29 7.18
C LYS A 75 -0.25 -12.97 8.53
N ALA A 76 -0.46 -11.69 8.81
CA ALA A 76 -1.11 -11.27 10.06
C ALA A 76 -2.58 -11.74 10.14
N ILE A 77 -3.28 -11.78 9.00
CA ILE A 77 -4.70 -12.18 8.92
C ILE A 77 -4.86 -13.70 8.90
N CYS A 78 -4.03 -14.40 8.12
CA CYS A 78 -4.20 -15.82 7.81
C CYS A 78 -3.26 -16.76 8.57
N GLY A 79 -2.18 -16.22 9.17
CA GLY A 79 -1.13 -17.04 9.79
C GLY A 79 -0.56 -18.06 8.82
N ASP A 80 -0.38 -19.28 9.29
CA ASP A 80 0.16 -20.41 8.52
C ASP A 80 -0.83 -21.02 7.51
N SER A 81 -2.09 -20.56 7.48
CA SER A 81 -3.10 -21.07 6.55
C SER A 81 -2.95 -20.56 5.13
N PHE A 82 -2.06 -19.56 4.88
CA PHE A 82 -1.89 -18.98 3.56
C PHE A 82 -1.10 -19.90 2.63
N LEU A 83 -1.73 -20.28 1.52
CA LEU A 83 -1.13 -21.03 0.41
C LEU A 83 -0.95 -20.11 -0.80
N GLU A 84 0.29 -19.66 -1.06
CA GLU A 84 0.60 -18.83 -2.22
C GLU A 84 0.47 -19.61 -3.53
N LEU A 85 -0.17 -19.01 -4.55
CA LEU A 85 -0.37 -19.58 -5.87
C LEU A 85 0.38 -18.75 -6.92
N HIS A 86 1.14 -19.41 -7.78
CA HIS A 86 2.06 -18.78 -8.71
C HIS A 86 1.66 -18.92 -10.18
N GLY A 87 2.14 -17.98 -11.00
CA GLY A 87 2.11 -18.03 -12.47
C GLY A 87 0.76 -17.69 -13.11
N ASP A 88 0.81 -17.17 -14.33
CA ASP A 88 -0.36 -16.79 -15.12
C ASP A 88 -0.90 -17.93 -16.01
N ARG A 89 -0.19 -19.05 -16.09
CA ARG A 89 -0.48 -20.19 -16.98
C ARG A 89 -0.30 -19.88 -18.47
N SER A 90 0.36 -18.77 -18.79
CA SER A 90 0.61 -18.36 -20.17
C SER A 90 2.09 -18.07 -20.45
N PHE A 91 2.74 -17.25 -19.62
CA PHE A 91 4.12 -16.82 -19.83
C PHE A 91 5.02 -17.13 -18.64
N LYS A 92 4.80 -16.48 -17.47
CA LYS A 92 5.62 -16.68 -16.27
C LYS A 92 4.91 -16.25 -14.99
N ASP A 93 5.60 -16.35 -13.86
CA ASP A 93 5.15 -15.79 -12.59
C ASP A 93 5.65 -14.35 -12.43
N ASP A 94 4.74 -13.41 -12.20
CA ASP A 94 5.06 -12.04 -11.85
C ASP A 94 5.32 -11.94 -10.34
N LYS A 95 6.45 -11.32 -9.97
CA LYS A 95 6.87 -11.19 -8.57
C LYS A 95 6.27 -9.98 -7.85
N ALA A 96 5.80 -8.99 -8.60
CA ALA A 96 5.10 -7.84 -8.04
C ALA A 96 3.65 -8.16 -7.66
N MET A 97 3.01 -9.12 -8.35
CA MET A 97 1.67 -9.59 -8.02
C MET A 97 1.76 -10.88 -7.20
N VAL A 98 1.23 -10.86 -5.99
CA VAL A 98 1.12 -12.03 -5.10
C VAL A 98 -0.33 -12.42 -4.91
N GLY A 99 -0.59 -13.66 -4.55
CA GLY A 99 -1.93 -14.09 -4.20
C GLY A 99 -2.03 -15.58 -3.92
N GLY A 100 -3.11 -15.98 -3.30
CA GLY A 100 -3.33 -17.35 -2.87
C GLY A 100 -4.55 -17.50 -1.98
N LEU A 101 -4.76 -18.70 -1.47
CA LEU A 101 -5.82 -19.02 -0.53
C LEU A 101 -5.34 -18.89 0.90
N GLY A 102 -6.15 -18.30 1.75
CA GLY A 102 -5.93 -18.22 3.19
C GLY A 102 -7.24 -18.28 3.95
N LYS A 103 -7.19 -18.49 5.26
CA LYS A 103 -8.38 -18.55 6.11
C LYS A 103 -8.45 -17.36 7.06
N ILE A 104 -9.67 -16.89 7.29
CA ILE A 104 -10.02 -15.99 8.40
C ILE A 104 -11.06 -16.74 9.24
N GLY A 105 -10.67 -17.20 10.43
CA GLY A 105 -11.43 -18.17 11.16
C GLY A 105 -11.59 -19.47 10.33
N ASP A 106 -12.81 -19.95 10.18
CA ASP A 106 -13.10 -21.17 9.41
C ASP A 106 -13.37 -20.91 7.92
N GLN A 107 -13.46 -19.65 7.50
CA GLN A 107 -13.80 -19.32 6.13
C GLN A 107 -12.54 -19.09 5.28
N SER A 108 -12.53 -19.66 4.07
CA SER A 108 -11.48 -19.46 3.07
C SER A 108 -11.73 -18.17 2.26
N TYR A 109 -10.64 -17.50 1.90
CA TYR A 109 -10.62 -16.31 1.06
C TYR A 109 -9.52 -16.42 0.00
N MET A 110 -9.73 -15.82 -1.15
CA MET A 110 -8.69 -15.62 -2.14
C MET A 110 -8.10 -14.22 -1.96
N PHE A 111 -6.81 -14.17 -1.65
CA PHE A 111 -6.05 -12.93 -1.54
C PHE A 111 -5.29 -12.66 -2.85
N VAL A 112 -5.28 -11.41 -3.27
CA VAL A 112 -4.52 -10.89 -4.41
C VAL A 112 -3.96 -9.54 -4.03
N GLY A 113 -2.73 -9.20 -4.42
CA GLY A 113 -2.24 -7.85 -4.16
C GLY A 113 -0.87 -7.56 -4.75
N GLN A 114 -0.52 -6.27 -4.83
CA GLN A 114 0.80 -5.85 -5.22
C GLN A 114 1.73 -5.88 -4.01
N GLN A 115 2.91 -6.47 -4.21
CA GLN A 115 3.95 -6.59 -3.19
C GLN A 115 5.16 -5.74 -3.56
N LYS A 116 5.53 -4.85 -2.67
CA LYS A 116 6.81 -4.15 -2.69
C LYS A 116 7.85 -4.88 -1.82
N GLY A 117 9.09 -4.45 -1.90
CA GLY A 117 10.17 -4.97 -1.07
C GLY A 117 10.63 -3.97 -0.02
N TYR A 118 11.27 -4.46 1.04
CA TYR A 118 11.77 -3.66 2.17
C TYR A 118 13.13 -2.99 1.89
N ASN A 119 13.94 -3.58 1.03
CA ASN A 119 15.27 -3.10 0.68
C ASN A 119 15.48 -3.12 -0.83
N THR A 120 16.57 -2.53 -1.31
CA THR A 120 16.88 -2.42 -2.74
C THR A 120 16.78 -3.76 -3.48
N LYS A 121 17.36 -4.83 -2.93
CA LYS A 121 17.36 -6.16 -3.56
C LYS A 121 15.93 -6.72 -3.69
N THR A 122 15.14 -6.65 -2.63
CA THR A 122 13.76 -7.14 -2.64
C THR A 122 12.83 -6.24 -3.44
N ARG A 123 13.06 -4.93 -3.46
CA ARG A 123 12.32 -3.98 -4.33
C ARG A 123 12.56 -4.28 -5.80
N GLN A 124 13.80 -4.52 -6.22
CA GLN A 124 14.11 -4.93 -7.58
C GLN A 124 13.46 -6.29 -7.92
N PHE A 125 13.56 -7.28 -7.04
CA PHE A 125 12.91 -8.58 -7.22
C PHE A 125 11.40 -8.48 -7.40
N ARG A 126 10.75 -7.58 -6.65
CA ARG A 126 9.31 -7.29 -6.71
C ARG A 126 8.94 -6.22 -7.74
N ASN A 127 9.88 -5.85 -8.61
CA ASN A 127 9.69 -4.80 -9.61
C ASN A 127 9.02 -3.53 -9.03
N PHE A 128 9.41 -3.15 -7.81
CA PHE A 128 8.87 -1.99 -7.07
C PHE A 128 7.34 -2.00 -6.87
N GLY A 129 6.70 -3.15 -6.97
CA GLY A 129 5.24 -3.30 -6.93
C GLY A 129 4.55 -3.00 -8.26
N MET A 130 5.32 -2.80 -9.34
CA MET A 130 4.80 -2.58 -10.69
C MET A 130 4.62 -3.92 -11.41
N ALA A 131 3.39 -4.39 -11.51
CA ALA A 131 3.10 -5.67 -12.15
C ALA A 131 3.22 -5.58 -13.67
N ASN A 132 3.75 -6.64 -14.27
CA ASN A 132 3.74 -6.92 -15.70
C ASN A 132 2.39 -7.54 -16.12
N PRO A 133 2.09 -7.71 -17.42
CA PRO A 133 0.84 -8.31 -17.90
C PRO A 133 0.51 -9.66 -17.27
N GLU A 134 1.53 -10.50 -17.08
CA GLU A 134 1.42 -11.80 -16.42
C GLU A 134 0.97 -11.69 -14.94
N GLY A 135 1.27 -10.59 -14.27
CA GLY A 135 0.77 -10.32 -12.92
C GLY A 135 -0.76 -10.10 -12.91
N TYR A 136 -1.27 -9.29 -13.83
CA TYR A 136 -2.72 -9.06 -13.97
C TYR A 136 -3.43 -10.34 -14.43
N ARG A 137 -2.87 -11.11 -15.36
CA ARG A 137 -3.44 -12.41 -15.77
C ARG A 137 -3.44 -13.42 -14.64
N LYS A 138 -2.37 -13.45 -13.81
CA LYS A 138 -2.32 -14.25 -12.59
C LYS A 138 -3.43 -13.84 -11.60
N ALA A 139 -3.59 -12.54 -11.35
CA ALA A 139 -4.65 -12.01 -10.50
C ALA A 139 -6.04 -12.47 -10.99
N LEU A 140 -6.34 -12.30 -12.26
CA LEU A 140 -7.61 -12.75 -12.85
C LEU A 140 -7.81 -14.25 -12.72
N ARG A 141 -6.78 -15.05 -12.97
CA ARG A 141 -6.83 -16.50 -12.81
C ARG A 141 -7.21 -16.89 -11.37
N LEU A 142 -6.61 -16.21 -10.37
CA LEU A 142 -6.92 -16.46 -8.96
C LEU A 142 -8.36 -16.05 -8.63
N MET A 143 -8.82 -14.89 -9.10
CA MET A 143 -10.20 -14.43 -8.90
C MET A 143 -11.23 -15.37 -9.55
N LYS A 144 -10.95 -15.89 -10.75
CA LYS A 144 -11.81 -16.90 -11.39
C LYS A 144 -11.78 -18.25 -10.65
N SER A 145 -10.67 -18.60 -10.04
CA SER A 145 -10.60 -19.77 -9.16
C SER A 145 -11.44 -19.54 -7.89
N ALA A 146 -11.40 -18.33 -7.33
CA ALA A 146 -12.24 -17.95 -6.19
C ALA A 146 -13.75 -18.10 -6.54
N GLU A 147 -14.17 -17.59 -7.70
CA GLU A 147 -15.54 -17.75 -8.18
C GLU A 147 -15.93 -19.22 -8.31
N LYS A 148 -15.08 -20.06 -8.92
CA LYS A 148 -15.31 -21.49 -9.07
C LYS A 148 -15.51 -22.19 -7.72
N PHE A 149 -14.73 -21.82 -6.72
CA PHE A 149 -14.82 -22.40 -5.38
C PHE A 149 -15.76 -21.65 -4.43
N LYS A 150 -16.42 -20.58 -4.92
CA LYS A 150 -17.36 -19.74 -4.15
C LYS A 150 -16.72 -19.14 -2.90
N VAL A 151 -15.48 -18.74 -2.99
CA VAL A 151 -14.77 -18.03 -1.91
C VAL A 151 -14.66 -16.53 -2.24
N PRO A 152 -14.83 -15.64 -1.24
CA PRO A 152 -14.65 -14.20 -1.43
C PRO A 152 -13.21 -13.84 -1.85
N VAL A 153 -13.06 -12.70 -2.51
CA VAL A 153 -11.77 -12.15 -2.93
C VAL A 153 -11.42 -10.93 -2.07
N VAL A 154 -10.18 -10.84 -1.64
CA VAL A 154 -9.60 -9.65 -0.98
C VAL A 154 -8.42 -9.18 -1.81
N CYS A 155 -8.48 -7.92 -2.29
CA CYS A 155 -7.44 -7.29 -3.06
C CYS A 155 -6.71 -6.23 -2.24
N PHE A 156 -5.38 -6.33 -2.15
CA PHE A 156 -4.53 -5.30 -1.53
C PHE A 156 -3.81 -4.49 -2.61
N ILE A 157 -4.08 -3.18 -2.64
CA ILE A 157 -3.47 -2.25 -3.60
C ILE A 157 -2.28 -1.55 -2.97
N ASP A 158 -1.11 -1.73 -3.57
CA ASP A 158 0.12 -1.04 -3.22
C ASP A 158 1.09 -0.97 -4.41
N THR A 159 0.82 -0.06 -5.33
CA THR A 159 1.60 0.09 -6.56
C THR A 159 1.76 1.55 -6.97
N PRO A 160 2.95 1.96 -7.45
CA PRO A 160 3.13 3.25 -8.12
C PRO A 160 2.59 3.27 -9.56
N GLY A 161 2.08 2.14 -10.06
CA GLY A 161 1.53 1.97 -11.40
C GLY A 161 1.81 0.59 -11.99
N ALA A 162 1.29 0.34 -13.20
CA ALA A 162 1.68 -0.83 -13.98
C ALA A 162 3.10 -0.65 -14.54
N PHE A 163 3.82 -1.73 -14.79
CA PHE A 163 5.17 -1.64 -15.37
C PHE A 163 5.10 -1.06 -16.79
N PRO A 164 5.82 0.05 -17.06
CA PRO A 164 5.72 0.78 -18.32
C PRO A 164 6.75 0.35 -19.39
N GLY A 165 7.44 -0.77 -19.19
CA GLY A 165 8.51 -1.22 -20.08
C GLY A 165 7.99 -1.77 -21.42
N LEU A 166 8.83 -1.71 -22.47
CA LEU A 166 8.54 -2.22 -23.80
C LEU A 166 8.06 -3.67 -23.77
N GLU A 167 8.73 -4.52 -23.00
CA GLU A 167 8.34 -5.93 -22.87
C GLU A 167 6.94 -6.13 -22.30
N ALA A 168 6.46 -5.21 -21.47
CA ALA A 168 5.09 -5.26 -20.94
C ALA A 168 4.07 -4.87 -22.03
N GLU A 169 4.38 -3.85 -22.83
CA GLU A 169 3.55 -3.47 -23.97
C GLU A 169 3.45 -4.60 -25.00
N GLU A 170 4.57 -5.22 -25.36
CA GLU A 170 4.62 -6.37 -26.28
C GLU A 170 3.79 -7.56 -25.79
N ARG A 171 3.68 -7.74 -24.46
CA ARG A 171 2.87 -8.82 -23.87
C ARG A 171 1.45 -8.40 -23.46
N GLY A 172 0.99 -7.21 -23.90
CA GLY A 172 -0.37 -6.75 -23.78
C GLY A 172 -0.73 -6.19 -22.39
N GLN A 173 0.08 -5.24 -21.86
CA GLN A 173 -0.16 -4.60 -20.56
C GLN A 173 -1.55 -3.97 -20.47
N GLY A 174 -1.92 -3.16 -21.48
CA GLY A 174 -3.23 -2.50 -21.52
C GLY A 174 -4.38 -3.49 -21.59
N GLU A 175 -4.24 -4.54 -22.41
CA GLU A 175 -5.26 -5.60 -22.53
C GLU A 175 -5.44 -6.35 -21.20
N ALA A 176 -4.35 -6.73 -20.53
CA ALA A 176 -4.42 -7.48 -19.30
C ALA A 176 -5.14 -6.67 -18.18
N ILE A 177 -4.87 -5.37 -18.09
CA ILE A 177 -5.54 -4.47 -17.15
C ILE A 177 -7.02 -4.30 -17.51
N ALA A 178 -7.32 -3.97 -18.77
CA ALA A 178 -8.69 -3.76 -19.24
C ALA A 178 -9.56 -5.01 -19.07
N ARG A 179 -9.02 -6.18 -19.37
CA ARG A 179 -9.68 -7.46 -19.15
C ARG A 179 -9.97 -7.71 -17.67
N ASN A 180 -9.03 -7.43 -16.78
CA ASN A 180 -9.28 -7.57 -15.36
C ASN A 180 -10.43 -6.68 -14.88
N ILE A 181 -10.45 -5.41 -15.28
CA ILE A 181 -11.54 -4.48 -14.95
C ILE A 181 -12.89 -5.05 -15.40
N LEU A 182 -12.98 -5.49 -16.64
CA LEU A 182 -14.21 -6.08 -17.18
C LEU A 182 -14.62 -7.36 -16.46
N GLU A 183 -13.69 -8.27 -16.26
CA GLU A 183 -13.99 -9.58 -15.67
C GLU A 183 -14.32 -9.47 -14.16
N MET A 184 -13.67 -8.57 -13.42
CA MET A 184 -14.00 -8.31 -12.01
C MET A 184 -15.46 -7.86 -11.82
N THR A 185 -16.03 -7.06 -12.76
CA THR A 185 -17.45 -6.66 -12.71
C THR A 185 -18.41 -7.84 -12.93
N ARG A 186 -17.93 -8.97 -13.42
CA ARG A 186 -18.74 -10.16 -13.75
C ARG A 186 -18.63 -11.28 -12.72
N LEU A 187 -17.65 -11.21 -11.84
CA LEU A 187 -17.44 -12.23 -10.80
C LEU A 187 -18.65 -12.31 -9.85
N LYS A 188 -19.05 -13.53 -9.55
CA LYS A 188 -20.23 -13.81 -8.71
C LYS A 188 -19.87 -14.12 -7.25
N VAL A 189 -18.73 -13.63 -6.80
CA VAL A 189 -18.27 -13.71 -5.41
C VAL A 189 -17.95 -12.31 -4.90
N PRO A 190 -18.11 -12.03 -3.60
CA PRO A 190 -17.77 -10.72 -3.05
C PRO A 190 -16.29 -10.37 -3.27
N ILE A 191 -16.03 -9.13 -3.64
CA ILE A 191 -14.69 -8.58 -3.82
C ILE A 191 -14.52 -7.39 -2.89
N ILE A 192 -13.58 -7.48 -1.97
CA ILE A 192 -13.19 -6.38 -1.09
C ILE A 192 -11.82 -5.87 -1.55
N VAL A 193 -11.71 -4.58 -1.82
CA VAL A 193 -10.48 -3.91 -2.20
C VAL A 193 -10.00 -3.05 -1.05
N VAL A 194 -8.72 -3.11 -0.70
CA VAL A 194 -8.11 -2.27 0.33
C VAL A 194 -6.87 -1.60 -0.23
N ILE A 195 -6.86 -0.27 -0.31
CA ILE A 195 -5.65 0.51 -0.64
C ILE A 195 -4.81 0.61 0.63
N ILE A 196 -3.64 -0.05 0.64
CA ILE A 196 -2.75 -0.15 1.81
C ILE A 196 -1.49 0.71 1.70
N GLY A 197 -1.28 1.35 0.56
CA GLY A 197 -0.12 2.18 0.28
C GLY A 197 -0.38 3.12 -0.88
N GLU A 198 0.30 2.94 -1.99
CA GLU A 198 0.09 3.71 -3.20
C GLU A 198 -0.96 3.04 -4.10
N GLY A 199 -1.99 3.78 -4.47
CA GLY A 199 -3.00 3.32 -5.43
C GLY A 199 -2.90 4.11 -6.74
N ALA A 200 -1.95 3.75 -7.64
CA ALA A 200 -1.69 4.56 -8.81
C ALA A 200 -2.21 3.94 -10.11
N SER A 201 -2.95 4.77 -10.88
CA SER A 201 -3.24 4.59 -12.29
C SER A 201 -3.91 3.24 -12.63
N GLY A 202 -3.73 2.78 -13.87
CA GLY A 202 -4.19 1.47 -14.33
C GLY A 202 -3.63 0.29 -13.55
N GLY A 203 -2.45 0.48 -12.92
CA GLY A 203 -1.86 -0.52 -12.04
C GLY A 203 -2.73 -0.87 -10.86
N ALA A 204 -3.30 0.14 -10.23
CA ALA A 204 -4.25 -0.03 -9.14
C ALA A 204 -5.60 -0.56 -9.64
N LEU A 205 -6.13 0.03 -10.72
CA LEU A 205 -7.43 -0.36 -11.29
C LEU A 205 -7.49 -1.82 -11.74
N GLY A 206 -6.36 -2.39 -12.21
CA GLY A 206 -6.28 -3.78 -12.67
C GLY A 206 -6.66 -4.84 -11.61
N ILE A 207 -6.72 -4.45 -10.33
CA ILE A 207 -7.25 -5.27 -9.23
C ILE A 207 -8.14 -4.45 -8.28
N GLY A 208 -8.58 -3.26 -8.72
CA GLY A 208 -9.25 -2.25 -7.88
C GLY A 208 -10.77 -2.19 -8.02
N VAL A 209 -11.39 -3.07 -8.80
CA VAL A 209 -12.85 -3.11 -8.96
C VAL A 209 -13.46 -4.07 -7.95
N GLY A 210 -14.24 -3.56 -7.01
CA GLY A 210 -14.82 -4.38 -5.94
C GLY A 210 -16.20 -3.93 -5.49
N ASP A 211 -16.87 -4.79 -4.75
CA ASP A 211 -18.17 -4.50 -4.12
C ASP A 211 -18.00 -3.54 -2.93
N LYS A 212 -16.83 -3.57 -2.30
CA LYS A 212 -16.39 -2.63 -1.26
C LYS A 212 -14.96 -2.20 -1.55
N VAL A 213 -14.74 -0.90 -1.52
CA VAL A 213 -13.42 -0.29 -1.68
C VAL A 213 -13.07 0.47 -0.41
N LEU A 214 -12.05 0.01 0.28
CA LEU A 214 -11.55 0.56 1.54
C LEU A 214 -10.17 1.21 1.29
N MET A 215 -9.82 2.16 2.13
CA MET A 215 -8.55 2.85 2.01
C MET A 215 -8.00 3.17 3.40
N LEU A 216 -6.75 2.82 3.67
CA LEU A 216 -6.11 3.22 4.92
C LEU A 216 -5.90 4.74 4.94
N GLU A 217 -6.02 5.34 6.11
CA GLU A 217 -6.03 6.80 6.30
C GLU A 217 -4.85 7.52 5.66
N ASN A 218 -3.65 6.95 5.77
CA ASN A 218 -2.40 7.56 5.31
C ASN A 218 -1.89 6.92 4.02
N THR A 219 -2.79 6.70 3.06
CA THR A 219 -2.52 6.20 1.71
C THR A 219 -3.03 7.20 0.68
N TRP A 220 -2.78 6.96 -0.59
CA TRP A 220 -3.30 7.80 -1.66
C TRP A 220 -3.83 6.98 -2.84
N TYR A 221 -4.80 7.52 -3.56
CA TYR A 221 -5.41 6.90 -4.73
C TYR A 221 -5.61 7.94 -5.83
N SER A 222 -4.96 7.75 -6.98
CA SER A 222 -5.00 8.71 -8.10
C SER A 222 -4.60 8.07 -9.41
N VAL A 223 -4.97 8.72 -10.52
CA VAL A 223 -4.56 8.34 -11.87
C VAL A 223 -3.08 8.58 -12.13
N ILE A 224 -2.44 9.47 -11.36
CA ILE A 224 -1.05 9.90 -11.56
C ILE A 224 -0.41 10.27 -10.22
N SER A 225 0.90 10.10 -10.10
CA SER A 225 1.63 10.58 -8.93
C SER A 225 1.75 12.11 -8.91
N PRO A 226 1.85 12.74 -7.72
CA PRO A 226 2.05 14.20 -7.62
C PRO A 226 3.27 14.69 -8.39
N GLU A 227 4.38 13.94 -8.37
CA GLU A 227 5.61 14.29 -9.08
C GLU A 227 5.41 14.28 -10.59
N SER A 228 4.75 13.25 -11.12
CA SER A 228 4.45 13.16 -12.54
C SER A 228 3.45 14.23 -12.98
N CYS A 229 2.44 14.51 -12.17
CA CYS A 229 1.51 15.62 -12.38
C CYS A 229 2.24 16.95 -12.41
N SER A 230 3.13 17.21 -11.45
CA SER A 230 3.98 18.39 -11.38
C SER A 230 4.84 18.54 -12.64
N SER A 231 5.48 17.48 -13.09
CA SER A 231 6.30 17.47 -14.29
C SER A 231 5.50 17.81 -15.55
N ILE A 232 4.28 17.31 -15.69
CA ILE A 232 3.42 17.55 -16.85
C ILE A 232 2.91 18.99 -16.85
N LEU A 233 2.38 19.49 -15.72
CA LEU A 233 1.73 20.79 -15.65
C LEU A 233 2.71 21.96 -15.50
N TRP A 234 3.77 21.78 -14.73
CA TRP A 234 4.72 22.87 -14.41
C TRP A 234 6.14 22.61 -14.90
N ARG A 235 6.41 21.47 -15.52
CA ARG A 235 7.74 21.06 -16.01
C ARG A 235 8.83 21.05 -14.93
N SER A 236 8.44 20.89 -13.67
CA SER A 236 9.33 20.80 -12.51
C SER A 236 8.72 19.94 -11.42
N TRP A 237 9.55 19.28 -10.61
CA TRP A 237 9.13 18.52 -9.43
C TRP A 237 8.90 19.40 -8.19
N GLU A 238 9.28 20.66 -8.24
CA GLU A 238 9.14 21.60 -7.13
C GLU A 238 7.68 21.82 -6.72
N PHE A 239 6.74 21.62 -7.65
CA PHE A 239 5.30 21.82 -7.42
C PHE A 239 4.56 20.53 -7.00
N LYS A 240 5.29 19.47 -6.60
CA LYS A 240 4.69 18.18 -6.20
C LYS A 240 3.70 18.30 -5.03
N GLU A 241 3.95 19.18 -4.07
CA GLU A 241 3.04 19.43 -2.95
C GLU A 241 1.74 20.09 -3.42
N GLN A 242 1.85 21.12 -4.29
CA GLN A 242 0.70 21.74 -4.92
C GLN A 242 -0.08 20.75 -5.79
N ALA A 243 0.63 19.88 -6.51
CA ALA A 243 0.00 18.82 -7.29
C ALA A 243 -0.75 17.82 -6.38
N ALA A 244 -0.17 17.42 -5.25
CA ALA A 244 -0.84 16.53 -4.29
C ALA A 244 -2.14 17.14 -3.75
N GLU A 245 -2.13 18.44 -3.44
CA GLU A 245 -3.32 19.17 -2.99
C GLU A 245 -4.39 19.26 -4.09
N ALA A 246 -3.98 19.56 -5.33
CA ALA A 246 -4.90 19.70 -6.46
C ALA A 246 -5.53 18.36 -6.90
N LEU A 247 -4.79 17.27 -6.82
CA LEU A 247 -5.24 15.92 -7.21
C LEU A 247 -6.33 15.35 -6.29
N LYS A 248 -6.52 15.89 -5.08
CA LYS A 248 -7.53 15.39 -4.11
C LYS A 248 -7.41 13.87 -3.88
N LEU A 249 -6.19 13.39 -3.64
CA LEU A 249 -5.83 11.96 -3.66
C LEU A 249 -5.89 11.26 -2.29
N THR A 250 -6.21 11.99 -1.21
CA THR A 250 -6.24 11.43 0.15
C THR A 250 -7.48 10.55 0.39
N ALA A 251 -7.42 9.69 1.40
CA ALA A 251 -8.55 8.85 1.78
C ALA A 251 -9.81 9.67 2.06
N THR A 252 -9.66 10.81 2.74
CA THR A 252 -10.77 11.74 3.02
C THR A 252 -11.37 12.33 1.74
N ASP A 253 -10.53 12.72 0.77
CA ASP A 253 -11.00 13.21 -0.51
C ASP A 253 -11.73 12.13 -1.30
N MET A 254 -11.16 10.91 -1.38
CA MET A 254 -11.76 9.79 -2.08
C MET A 254 -13.12 9.39 -1.49
N LYS A 255 -13.25 9.40 -0.16
CA LYS A 255 -14.52 9.15 0.51
C LYS A 255 -15.55 10.26 0.22
N LYS A 256 -15.14 11.53 0.26
CA LYS A 256 -16.00 12.67 -0.08
C LYS A 256 -16.50 12.61 -1.52
N LEU A 257 -15.63 12.16 -2.45
CA LEU A 257 -15.95 11.96 -3.87
C LEU A 257 -16.75 10.66 -4.12
N LYS A 258 -16.99 9.83 -3.11
CA LYS A 258 -17.68 8.54 -3.19
C LYS A 258 -16.95 7.53 -4.11
N LEU A 259 -15.63 7.63 -4.19
CA LEU A 259 -14.79 6.68 -4.91
C LEU A 259 -14.34 5.50 -4.03
N ILE A 260 -14.47 5.65 -2.72
CA ILE A 260 -14.28 4.59 -1.73
C ILE A 260 -15.45 4.56 -0.76
N ASP A 261 -15.67 3.43 -0.12
CA ASP A 261 -16.77 3.22 0.84
C ASP A 261 -16.37 3.61 2.26
N GLU A 262 -15.15 3.27 2.71
CA GLU A 262 -14.72 3.48 4.10
C GLU A 262 -13.21 3.75 4.20
N ILE A 263 -12.81 4.43 5.31
CA ILE A 263 -11.43 4.68 5.67
C ILE A 263 -11.10 3.86 6.91
#